data_5b1c284d1b160a2de2ab3277d0cbdd2c
#
_entry.id   5b1c284d1b160a2de2ab3277d0cbdd2c
#
_cell.length_a   1.000
_cell.length_b   1.000
_cell.length_c   1.000
_cell.angle_alpha   90.00
_cell.angle_beta   90.00
_cell.angle_gamma   90.00
#
_symmetry.space_group_name_H-M   'P 1'
#
loop_
_entity.id
_entity.type
_entity.pdbx_description
1 polymer ?
#
loop_
_entity_poly.entity_id
_entity_poly.type
_entity_poly.pdbx_seq_one_letter_code
_entity_poly.pdbx_strand_id
1 'polypeptide(L)'
;MKEIVETLKKRISENKNSMLVTVVAGRGSIPRKAGAYMVVGEDGRVTGTIGGGNLEYQATLLGQKLLTEKKNYLHEYNLGQEKSAELGMACGGNATVLFYFVDVREDAVWIRQMEEAEKKREAFWILMPLEEGKIKILPEFQTFAHQSVTEIDGARFYVEQFSYDGKVYIFGGGHLAQELVPVLSHLGFRCIVSDDREEFTKPELFPGAEEIRLIDFGKLEETFTIYPEDYIVVVTRGHLCDTDAERFGLKTPAGYIGVVGSRKKTKFVTDKLLAEGFTEEQLARVTAPIGIEIGSETPAEIAISIAAQLIEVRSKKR
;
A
#
# COMPACT_ATOMS: atom_id res chain seq x y z
N MET A 1 -2.54 -0.45 -6.02
CA MET A 1 -3.10 -1.60 -6.79
C MET A 1 -4.41 -2.11 -6.21
N LYS A 2 -4.56 -2.31 -4.90
CA LYS A 2 -5.80 -2.82 -4.27
C LYS A 2 -7.06 -2.10 -4.76
N GLU A 3 -7.10 -0.77 -4.66
CA GLU A 3 -8.24 0.05 -5.13
C GLU A 3 -8.55 -0.15 -6.63
N ILE A 4 -7.51 -0.34 -7.46
CA ILE A 4 -7.67 -0.63 -8.90
C ILE A 4 -8.35 -1.99 -9.10
N VAL A 5 -7.87 -3.03 -8.40
CA VAL A 5 -8.43 -4.39 -8.49
C VAL A 5 -9.88 -4.41 -7.99
N GLU A 6 -10.17 -3.79 -6.86
CA GLU A 6 -11.54 -3.69 -6.31
C GLU A 6 -12.49 -2.96 -7.29
N THR A 7 -12.00 -1.87 -7.91
CA THR A 7 -12.77 -1.14 -8.92
C THR A 7 -13.04 -1.98 -10.15
N LEU A 8 -12.02 -2.67 -10.69
CA LEU A 8 -12.19 -3.53 -11.87
C LEU A 8 -13.15 -4.69 -11.57
N LYS A 9 -13.03 -5.32 -10.39
CA LYS A 9 -13.94 -6.36 -9.93
C LYS A 9 -15.40 -5.87 -9.86
N LYS A 10 -15.62 -4.70 -9.25
CA LYS A 10 -16.95 -4.09 -9.19
C LYS A 10 -17.50 -3.85 -10.59
N ARG A 11 -16.71 -3.27 -11.49
CA ARG A 11 -17.14 -3.00 -12.88
C ARG A 11 -17.46 -4.30 -13.63
N ILE A 12 -16.66 -5.35 -13.45
CA ILE A 12 -16.94 -6.68 -14.02
C ILE A 12 -18.27 -7.23 -13.50
N SER A 13 -18.54 -7.13 -12.19
CA SER A 13 -19.81 -7.58 -11.60
C SER A 13 -21.02 -6.79 -12.12
N GLU A 14 -20.81 -5.54 -12.52
CA GLU A 14 -21.79 -4.68 -13.18
C GLU A 14 -21.86 -4.87 -14.71
N ASN A 15 -21.12 -5.84 -15.27
CA ASN A 15 -20.99 -6.09 -16.72
C ASN A 15 -20.51 -4.87 -17.50
N LYS A 16 -19.56 -4.09 -16.93
CA LYS A 16 -18.98 -2.89 -17.54
C LYS A 16 -17.52 -3.10 -17.89
N ASN A 17 -17.17 -2.96 -19.17
CA ASN A 17 -15.78 -2.94 -19.60
C ASN A 17 -15.03 -1.74 -19.03
N SER A 18 -13.70 -1.80 -19.03
CA SER A 18 -12.83 -0.75 -18.51
C SER A 18 -11.58 -0.61 -19.36
N MET A 19 -10.96 0.56 -19.29
CA MET A 19 -9.60 0.77 -19.77
C MET A 19 -8.68 0.89 -18.54
N LEU A 20 -7.75 -0.05 -18.39
CA LEU A 20 -6.67 0.05 -17.41
C LEU A 20 -5.54 0.85 -18.04
N VAL A 21 -5.25 2.02 -17.48
CA VAL A 21 -4.24 2.96 -17.97
C VAL A 21 -3.04 2.91 -17.02
N THR A 22 -1.86 2.62 -17.56
CA THR A 22 -0.66 2.37 -16.74
C THR A 22 0.53 3.13 -17.29
N VAL A 23 1.25 3.87 -16.45
CA VAL A 23 2.57 4.40 -16.81
C VAL A 23 3.56 3.24 -16.78
N VAL A 24 4.11 2.85 -17.93
CA VAL A 24 5.02 1.70 -18.06
C VAL A 24 6.48 2.11 -18.16
N ALA A 25 6.76 3.34 -18.59
CA ALA A 25 8.10 3.92 -18.61
C ALA A 25 8.05 5.45 -18.56
N GLY A 26 9.16 6.07 -18.18
CA GLY A 26 9.31 7.52 -18.21
C GLY A 26 10.75 7.96 -18.22
N ARG A 27 11.00 9.12 -18.83
CA ARG A 27 12.32 9.77 -18.88
C ARG A 27 12.18 11.24 -18.49
N GLY A 28 13.18 11.76 -17.75
CA GLY A 28 13.16 13.15 -17.27
C GLY A 28 12.14 13.36 -16.15
N SER A 29 11.67 14.60 -15.99
CA SER A 29 10.67 14.96 -14.97
C SER A 29 9.28 14.60 -15.42
N ILE A 30 8.69 13.58 -14.82
CA ILE A 30 7.32 13.12 -15.07
C ILE A 30 6.51 13.16 -13.76
N PRO A 31 5.17 13.39 -13.83
CA PRO A 31 4.33 13.52 -12.63
C PRO A 31 4.26 12.27 -11.77
N ARG A 32 4.29 11.09 -12.38
CA ARG A 32 4.29 9.77 -11.72
C ARG A 32 5.24 8.82 -12.43
N LYS A 33 5.97 8.01 -11.66
CA LYS A 33 6.84 6.95 -12.16
C LYS A 33 6.03 5.80 -12.75
N ALA A 34 6.70 4.89 -13.45
CA ALA A 34 6.13 3.61 -13.87
C ALA A 34 5.44 2.91 -12.68
N GLY A 35 4.37 2.14 -12.93
CA GLY A 35 3.51 1.55 -11.90
C GLY A 35 2.43 2.48 -11.34
N ALA A 36 2.22 3.64 -11.93
CA ALA A 36 1.03 4.43 -11.68
C ALA A 36 -0.13 3.91 -12.53
N TYR A 37 -1.28 3.70 -11.89
CA TYR A 37 -2.46 3.10 -12.51
C TYR A 37 -3.68 4.00 -12.40
N MET A 38 -4.54 3.95 -13.42
CA MET A 38 -5.83 4.61 -13.49
C MET A 38 -6.84 3.71 -14.22
N VAL A 39 -8.07 3.69 -13.78
CA VAL A 39 -9.18 3.03 -14.48
C VAL A 39 -10.07 4.07 -15.12
N VAL A 40 -10.34 3.90 -16.41
CA VAL A 40 -11.25 4.74 -17.20
C VAL A 40 -12.47 3.91 -17.63
N GLY A 41 -13.65 4.47 -17.43
CA GLY A 41 -14.94 3.95 -17.89
C GLY A 41 -15.54 4.84 -18.98
N GLU A 42 -16.81 4.58 -19.31
CA GLU A 42 -17.56 5.36 -20.32
C GLU A 42 -17.65 6.84 -19.94
N ASP A 43 -17.85 7.12 -18.65
CA ASP A 43 -18.06 8.48 -18.12
C ASP A 43 -16.74 9.19 -17.73
N GLY A 44 -15.58 8.60 -18.04
CA GLY A 44 -14.27 9.13 -17.73
C GLY A 44 -13.51 8.34 -16.67
N ARG A 45 -12.64 9.02 -15.90
CA ARG A 45 -11.83 8.40 -14.84
C ARG A 45 -12.72 7.88 -13.71
N VAL A 46 -12.55 6.59 -13.38
CA VAL A 46 -13.27 5.92 -12.28
C VAL A 46 -12.45 5.96 -10.99
N THR A 47 -11.17 5.57 -11.04
CA THR A 47 -10.27 5.56 -9.88
C THR A 47 -8.80 5.62 -10.31
N GLY A 48 -7.90 5.85 -9.36
CA GLY A 48 -6.47 5.92 -9.57
C GLY A 48 -6.01 7.22 -10.23
N THR A 49 -4.71 7.34 -10.50
CA THR A 49 -4.11 8.51 -11.14
C THR A 49 -2.77 8.18 -11.78
N ILE A 50 -2.51 8.75 -12.94
CA ILE A 50 -1.21 8.68 -13.63
C ILE A 50 -0.39 9.98 -13.51
N GLY A 51 -0.82 10.89 -12.63
CA GLY A 51 -0.08 12.11 -12.30
C GLY A 51 -0.86 13.40 -12.36
N GLY A 52 -2.16 13.36 -12.66
CA GLY A 52 -3.03 14.54 -12.73
C GLY A 52 -2.76 15.45 -13.91
N GLY A 53 -3.39 16.63 -13.88
CA GLY A 53 -3.21 17.67 -14.88
C GLY A 53 -3.61 17.26 -16.29
N ASN A 54 -2.95 17.89 -17.28
CA ASN A 54 -3.28 17.66 -18.69
C ASN A 54 -2.95 16.24 -19.17
N LEU A 55 -1.88 15.61 -18.66
CA LEU A 55 -1.55 14.22 -19.00
C LEU A 55 -2.73 13.29 -18.70
N GLU A 56 -3.27 13.38 -17.50
CA GLU A 56 -4.38 12.54 -17.06
C GLU A 56 -5.68 12.86 -17.81
N TYR A 57 -5.93 14.13 -18.08
CA TYR A 57 -7.07 14.56 -18.88
C TYR A 57 -7.01 13.98 -20.31
N GLN A 58 -5.88 14.13 -21.02
CA GLN A 58 -5.70 13.58 -22.36
C GLN A 58 -5.76 12.04 -22.37
N ALA A 59 -5.16 11.41 -21.38
CA ALA A 59 -5.23 9.96 -21.22
C ALA A 59 -6.65 9.47 -20.93
N THR A 60 -7.45 10.24 -20.20
CA THR A 60 -8.86 9.91 -19.97
C THR A 60 -9.66 9.95 -21.27
N LEU A 61 -9.52 11.01 -22.07
CA LEU A 61 -10.20 11.11 -23.35
C LEU A 61 -9.79 10.01 -24.34
N LEU A 62 -8.48 9.73 -24.43
CA LEU A 62 -7.97 8.65 -25.27
C LEU A 62 -8.47 7.29 -24.76
N GLY A 63 -8.48 7.07 -23.45
CA GLY A 63 -8.98 5.85 -22.81
C GLY A 63 -10.46 5.60 -23.13
N GLN A 64 -11.32 6.61 -23.08
CA GLN A 64 -12.73 6.49 -23.46
C GLN A 64 -12.91 6.11 -24.95
N LYS A 65 -12.11 6.72 -25.84
CA LYS A 65 -12.10 6.36 -27.26
C LYS A 65 -11.70 4.88 -27.45
N LEU A 66 -10.56 4.47 -26.86
CA LEU A 66 -10.05 3.11 -26.97
C LEU A 66 -10.97 2.06 -26.32
N LEU A 67 -11.68 2.45 -25.26
CA LEU A 67 -12.71 1.61 -24.64
C LEU A 67 -13.83 1.28 -25.61
N THR A 68 -14.27 2.26 -26.39
CA THR A 68 -15.28 2.08 -27.47
C THR A 68 -14.75 1.20 -28.59
N GLU A 69 -13.48 1.38 -28.97
CA GLU A 69 -12.79 0.60 -30.01
C GLU A 69 -12.38 -0.80 -29.54
N LYS A 70 -12.40 -1.06 -28.23
CA LYS A 70 -11.96 -2.32 -27.57
C LYS A 70 -10.53 -2.70 -27.93
N LYS A 71 -9.60 -1.74 -27.87
CA LYS A 71 -8.21 -1.92 -28.29
C LYS A 71 -7.24 -1.60 -27.19
N ASN A 72 -6.16 -2.38 -27.13
CA ASN A 72 -4.95 -2.03 -26.42
C ASN A 72 -4.17 -1.00 -27.22
N TYR A 73 -3.48 -0.09 -26.53
CA TYR A 73 -2.67 0.92 -27.18
C TYR A 73 -1.53 1.40 -26.29
N LEU A 74 -0.33 1.52 -26.85
CA LEU A 74 0.81 2.13 -26.20
C LEU A 74 1.01 3.53 -26.73
N HIS A 75 1.00 4.53 -25.87
CA HIS A 75 1.14 5.94 -26.25
C HIS A 75 2.29 6.62 -25.51
N GLU A 76 3.08 7.40 -26.24
CA GLU A 76 4.14 8.22 -25.67
C GLU A 76 3.71 9.69 -25.60
N TYR A 77 3.65 10.22 -24.37
CA TYR A 77 3.38 11.62 -24.10
C TYR A 77 4.68 12.39 -23.94
N ASN A 78 4.89 13.43 -24.77
CA ASN A 78 5.99 14.37 -24.61
C ASN A 78 5.51 15.58 -23.80
N LEU A 79 6.02 15.71 -22.57
CA LEU A 79 5.61 16.73 -21.61
C LEU A 79 6.48 18.01 -21.70
N GLY A 80 7.51 18.02 -22.55
CA GLY A 80 8.50 19.10 -22.67
C GLY A 80 8.35 20.02 -23.87
N GLN A 81 7.35 19.84 -24.74
CA GLN A 81 7.17 20.71 -25.91
C GLN A 81 6.45 22.02 -25.54
N GLU A 82 6.75 23.12 -26.29
CA GLU A 82 6.25 24.49 -26.06
C GLU A 82 4.73 24.61 -25.88
N LYS A 83 3.95 23.72 -26.47
CA LYS A 83 2.49 23.65 -26.26
C LYS A 83 2.08 23.22 -24.84
N SER A 84 2.98 22.60 -24.07
CA SER A 84 2.72 22.22 -22.68
C SER A 84 2.89 23.41 -21.72
N ALA A 85 3.64 24.43 -22.07
CA ALA A 85 3.79 25.66 -21.28
C ALA A 85 2.49 26.48 -21.24
N GLU A 86 1.74 26.54 -22.35
CA GLU A 86 0.39 27.14 -22.40
C GLU A 86 -0.63 26.39 -21.53
N LEU A 87 -0.36 25.13 -21.21
CA LEU A 87 -1.24 24.24 -20.43
C LEU A 87 -0.79 24.11 -18.95
N GLY A 88 0.18 24.93 -18.49
CA GLY A 88 0.60 25.01 -17.09
C GLY A 88 1.38 23.78 -16.56
N MET A 89 2.03 23.00 -17.45
CA MET A 89 2.84 21.85 -17.06
C MET A 89 4.33 22.22 -16.99
N ALA A 90 4.90 22.15 -15.81
CA ALA A 90 6.34 22.41 -15.55
C ALA A 90 7.24 21.16 -15.76
N CYS A 91 6.67 20.03 -16.24
CA CYS A 91 7.40 18.77 -16.40
C CYS A 91 7.99 18.66 -17.80
N GLY A 92 9.32 18.45 -17.89
CA GLY A 92 10.07 18.37 -19.15
C GLY A 92 10.48 16.96 -19.58
N GLY A 93 9.66 15.94 -19.27
CA GLY A 93 9.97 14.54 -19.56
C GLY A 93 9.04 13.87 -20.57
N ASN A 94 9.28 12.59 -20.84
CA ASN A 94 8.41 11.74 -21.67
C ASN A 94 7.81 10.64 -20.79
N ALA A 95 6.50 10.38 -20.94
CA ALA A 95 5.81 9.27 -20.27
C ALA A 95 5.25 8.30 -21.31
N THR A 96 5.59 7.03 -21.17
CA THR A 96 5.00 5.95 -21.98
C THR A 96 3.85 5.33 -21.19
N VAL A 97 2.66 5.36 -21.76
CA VAL A 97 1.42 4.95 -21.12
C VAL A 97 0.78 3.81 -21.92
N LEU A 98 0.53 2.70 -21.24
CA LEU A 98 -0.22 1.57 -21.76
C LEU A 98 -1.69 1.75 -21.45
N PHE A 99 -2.52 1.57 -22.46
CA PHE A 99 -3.96 1.46 -22.40
C PHE A 99 -4.33 0.00 -22.64
N TYR A 100 -4.76 -0.69 -21.62
CA TYR A 100 -5.16 -2.10 -21.71
C TYR A 100 -6.69 -2.20 -21.58
N PHE A 101 -7.33 -2.78 -22.60
CA PHE A 101 -8.78 -3.01 -22.60
C PHE A 101 -9.12 -4.20 -21.72
N VAL A 102 -9.84 -3.96 -20.64
CA VAL A 102 -10.32 -4.97 -19.71
C VAL A 102 -11.71 -5.44 -20.14
N ASP A 103 -11.77 -6.64 -20.73
CA ASP A 103 -13.02 -7.28 -21.11
C ASP A 103 -13.64 -8.01 -19.92
N VAL A 104 -14.93 -7.75 -19.65
CA VAL A 104 -15.66 -8.33 -18.50
C VAL A 104 -15.71 -9.85 -18.49
N ARG A 105 -15.63 -10.50 -19.65
CA ARG A 105 -15.75 -11.95 -19.80
C ARG A 105 -14.40 -12.64 -19.71
N GLU A 106 -13.36 -12.04 -20.29
CA GLU A 106 -12.05 -12.65 -20.46
C GLU A 106 -11.10 -12.31 -19.33
N ASP A 107 -11.13 -11.08 -18.83
CA ASP A 107 -10.13 -10.57 -17.88
C ASP A 107 -10.48 -10.83 -16.40
N ALA A 108 -11.66 -11.36 -16.09
CA ALA A 108 -12.03 -11.76 -14.74
C ALA A 108 -11.08 -12.83 -14.14
N VAL A 109 -10.36 -13.56 -14.97
CA VAL A 109 -9.45 -14.63 -14.53
C VAL A 109 -8.25 -14.05 -13.79
N TRP A 110 -7.50 -13.14 -14.42
CA TRP A 110 -6.31 -12.57 -13.80
C TRP A 110 -6.64 -11.71 -12.56
N ILE A 111 -7.79 -11.03 -12.54
CA ILE A 111 -8.25 -10.28 -11.38
C ILE A 111 -8.50 -11.19 -10.19
N ARG A 112 -9.12 -12.37 -10.41
CA ARG A 112 -9.30 -13.38 -9.35
C ARG A 112 -7.98 -13.96 -8.87
N GLN A 113 -7.02 -14.21 -9.77
CA GLN A 113 -5.69 -14.68 -9.40
C GLN A 113 -4.96 -13.69 -8.48
N MET A 114 -5.07 -12.37 -8.75
CA MET A 114 -4.52 -11.34 -7.85
C MET A 114 -5.19 -11.36 -6.48
N GLU A 115 -6.52 -11.49 -6.40
CA GLU A 115 -7.24 -11.60 -5.13
C GLU A 115 -6.84 -12.85 -4.34
N GLU A 116 -6.66 -13.97 -5.01
CA GLU A 116 -6.23 -15.21 -4.36
C GLU A 116 -4.82 -15.10 -3.80
N ALA A 117 -3.89 -14.52 -4.55
CA ALA A 117 -2.54 -14.24 -4.09
C ALA A 117 -2.55 -13.28 -2.88
N GLU A 118 -3.36 -12.23 -2.92
CA GLU A 118 -3.53 -11.30 -1.78
C GLU A 118 -4.08 -12.02 -0.53
N LYS A 119 -5.10 -12.88 -0.68
CA LYS A 119 -5.66 -13.67 0.43
C LYS A 119 -4.65 -14.62 1.04
N LYS A 120 -3.80 -15.22 0.21
CA LYS A 120 -2.73 -16.14 0.64
C LYS A 120 -1.47 -15.43 1.12
N ARG A 121 -1.40 -14.10 1.02
CA ARG A 121 -0.22 -13.28 1.30
C ARG A 121 0.98 -13.63 0.43
N GLU A 122 0.74 -14.09 -0.78
CA GLU A 122 1.77 -14.48 -1.75
C GLU A 122 2.16 -13.29 -2.62
N ALA A 123 3.45 -13.12 -2.86
CA ALA A 123 3.93 -12.20 -3.88
C ALA A 123 3.61 -12.79 -5.27
N PHE A 124 3.37 -11.91 -6.24
CA PHE A 124 3.13 -12.32 -7.63
C PHE A 124 3.68 -11.27 -8.59
N TRP A 125 3.83 -11.70 -9.84
CA TRP A 125 4.19 -10.82 -10.94
C TRP A 125 2.99 -10.61 -11.86
N ILE A 126 2.76 -9.36 -12.28
CA ILE A 126 1.87 -9.03 -13.37
C ILE A 126 2.69 -8.79 -14.64
N LEU A 127 2.30 -9.43 -15.73
CA LEU A 127 2.88 -9.27 -17.05
C LEU A 127 1.80 -8.68 -17.95
N MET A 128 1.95 -7.41 -18.31
CA MET A 128 1.00 -6.67 -19.16
C MET A 128 1.58 -6.56 -20.57
N PRO A 129 0.95 -7.15 -21.59
CA PRO A 129 1.45 -7.05 -22.96
C PRO A 129 1.38 -5.58 -23.43
N LEU A 130 2.47 -5.10 -24.05
CA LEU A 130 2.51 -3.73 -24.60
C LEU A 130 1.80 -3.63 -25.96
N GLU A 131 1.53 -4.76 -26.57
CA GLU A 131 0.85 -4.90 -27.87
C GLU A 131 -0.39 -5.76 -27.70
N GLU A 132 -0.59 -6.74 -28.58
CA GLU A 132 -1.69 -7.70 -28.44
C GLU A 132 -1.40 -8.75 -27.37
N GLY A 133 -2.44 -9.24 -26.73
CA GLY A 133 -2.33 -10.31 -25.74
C GLY A 133 -3.13 -10.02 -24.46
N LYS A 134 -2.99 -10.95 -23.50
CA LYS A 134 -3.68 -10.88 -22.20
C LYS A 134 -2.69 -10.73 -21.06
N ILE A 135 -3.15 -10.03 -20.00
CA ILE A 135 -2.43 -9.95 -18.73
C ILE A 135 -2.22 -11.37 -18.17
N LYS A 136 -1.02 -11.63 -17.67
CA LYS A 136 -0.66 -12.87 -17.00
C LYS A 136 -0.25 -12.57 -15.56
N ILE A 137 -0.66 -13.44 -14.64
CA ILE A 137 -0.23 -13.41 -13.23
C ILE A 137 0.64 -14.64 -13.00
N LEU A 138 1.86 -14.43 -12.53
CA LEU A 138 2.82 -15.48 -12.25
C LEU A 138 3.29 -15.41 -10.80
N PRO A 139 3.43 -16.55 -10.10
CA PRO A 139 3.97 -16.58 -8.74
C PRO A 139 5.45 -16.20 -8.70
N GLU A 140 6.20 -16.54 -9.74
CA GLU A 140 7.62 -16.26 -9.88
C GLU A 140 7.94 -15.77 -11.28
N PHE A 141 8.87 -14.82 -11.38
CA PHE A 141 9.40 -14.34 -12.64
C PHE A 141 10.86 -13.88 -12.46
N GLN A 142 11.75 -14.31 -13.34
CA GLN A 142 13.16 -13.93 -13.28
C GLN A 142 13.40 -12.62 -14.05
N THR A 143 13.73 -11.57 -13.32
CA THR A 143 14.11 -10.27 -13.87
C THR A 143 15.10 -9.56 -12.93
N PHE A 144 15.82 -8.58 -13.47
CA PHE A 144 16.78 -7.77 -12.69
C PHE A 144 16.15 -6.60 -11.94
N ALA A 145 14.86 -6.31 -12.16
CA ALA A 145 14.16 -5.19 -11.52
C ALA A 145 12.73 -5.59 -11.16
N HIS A 146 12.26 -5.10 -10.02
CA HIS A 146 10.87 -5.30 -9.58
C HIS A 146 9.83 -4.71 -10.55
N GLN A 147 10.26 -3.84 -11.45
CA GLN A 147 9.41 -3.16 -12.41
C GLN A 147 10.22 -2.78 -13.65
N SER A 148 9.82 -3.26 -14.82
CA SER A 148 10.53 -2.99 -16.07
C SER A 148 9.69 -3.32 -17.31
N VAL A 149 10.15 -2.84 -18.47
CA VAL A 149 9.74 -3.36 -19.77
C VAL A 149 10.74 -4.44 -20.19
N THR A 150 10.26 -5.61 -20.55
CA THR A 150 11.09 -6.75 -20.96
C THR A 150 10.51 -7.45 -22.18
N GLU A 151 11.33 -8.20 -22.90
CA GLU A 151 10.93 -9.04 -24.03
C GLU A 151 10.91 -10.50 -23.61
N ILE A 152 9.84 -11.21 -23.95
CA ILE A 152 9.62 -12.62 -23.66
C ILE A 152 9.06 -13.25 -24.94
N ASP A 153 9.78 -14.22 -25.51
CA ASP A 153 9.38 -14.92 -26.74
C ASP A 153 9.03 -13.98 -27.90
N GLY A 154 9.78 -12.87 -28.05
CA GLY A 154 9.58 -11.88 -29.10
C GLY A 154 8.43 -10.90 -28.88
N ALA A 155 7.72 -10.96 -27.75
CA ALA A 155 6.69 -10.03 -27.36
C ALA A 155 7.15 -9.15 -26.18
N ARG A 156 6.78 -7.87 -26.19
CA ARG A 156 7.14 -6.92 -25.12
C ARG A 156 6.07 -6.86 -24.05
N PHE A 157 6.53 -6.93 -22.82
CA PHE A 157 5.68 -6.82 -21.63
C PHE A 157 6.19 -5.75 -20.69
N TYR A 158 5.27 -5.04 -20.07
CA TYR A 158 5.52 -4.38 -18.81
C TYR A 158 5.36 -5.41 -17.70
N VAL A 159 6.37 -5.55 -16.86
CA VAL A 159 6.38 -6.48 -15.74
C VAL A 159 6.52 -5.73 -14.43
N GLU A 160 5.76 -6.13 -13.43
CA GLU A 160 5.82 -5.54 -12.09
C GLU A 160 5.55 -6.60 -11.03
N GLN A 161 6.37 -6.60 -9.98
CA GLN A 161 6.18 -7.46 -8.83
C GLN A 161 5.27 -6.78 -7.81
N PHE A 162 4.27 -7.51 -7.37
CA PHE A 162 3.44 -7.14 -6.23
C PHE A 162 3.75 -8.04 -5.05
N SER A 163 4.07 -7.42 -3.92
CA SER A 163 4.17 -8.09 -2.63
C SER A 163 2.96 -7.74 -1.78
N TYR A 164 2.62 -8.60 -0.85
CA TYR A 164 1.59 -8.31 0.12
C TYR A 164 2.08 -7.18 1.03
N ASP A 165 1.36 -6.06 1.03
CA ASP A 165 1.57 -4.98 1.98
C ASP A 165 0.95 -5.44 3.33
N GLY A 166 1.76 -5.83 4.32
CA GLY A 166 1.32 -6.37 5.60
C GLY A 166 0.24 -5.56 6.31
N LYS A 167 -0.26 -6.08 7.42
CA LYS A 167 -1.22 -5.38 8.29
C LYS A 167 -0.50 -4.60 9.37
N VAL A 168 -1.13 -3.52 9.83
CA VAL A 168 -0.67 -2.73 10.99
C VAL A 168 -1.50 -3.16 12.19
N TYR A 169 -0.89 -3.90 13.10
CA TYR A 169 -1.49 -4.30 14.36
C TYR A 169 -1.25 -3.21 15.39
N ILE A 170 -2.30 -2.50 15.77
CA ILE A 170 -2.27 -1.37 16.70
C ILE A 170 -2.77 -1.86 18.06
N PHE A 171 -1.88 -1.97 19.02
CA PHE A 171 -2.18 -2.31 20.40
C PHE A 171 -2.42 -1.04 21.20
N GLY A 172 -3.66 -0.85 21.65
CA GLY A 172 -4.17 0.34 22.32
C GLY A 172 -5.15 1.13 21.45
N GLY A 173 -6.41 1.27 21.93
CA GLY A 173 -7.50 2.00 21.25
C GLY A 173 -7.71 3.43 21.75
N GLY A 174 -6.71 4.02 22.45
CA GLY A 174 -6.80 5.38 23.00
C GLY A 174 -6.82 6.49 21.94
N HIS A 175 -6.79 7.74 22.38
CA HIS A 175 -6.91 8.93 21.51
C HIS A 175 -5.91 8.93 20.36
N LEU A 176 -4.66 8.49 20.59
CA LEU A 176 -3.66 8.43 19.54
C LEU A 176 -4.04 7.43 18.45
N ALA A 177 -4.54 6.26 18.81
CA ALA A 177 -4.99 5.26 17.83
C ALA A 177 -6.19 5.78 17.02
N GLN A 178 -7.11 6.53 17.65
CA GLN A 178 -8.26 7.13 16.98
C GLN A 178 -7.86 8.18 15.93
N GLU A 179 -6.79 8.93 16.17
CA GLU A 179 -6.19 9.84 15.16
C GLU A 179 -5.37 9.08 14.11
N LEU A 180 -4.65 8.03 14.49
CA LEU A 180 -3.72 7.31 13.63
C LEU A 180 -4.44 6.46 12.58
N VAL A 181 -5.51 5.75 12.97
CA VAL A 181 -6.20 4.78 12.09
C VAL A 181 -6.77 5.44 10.83
N PRO A 182 -7.51 6.57 10.89
CA PRO A 182 -8.00 7.25 9.69
C PRO A 182 -6.87 7.67 8.74
N VAL A 183 -5.76 8.17 9.28
CA VAL A 183 -4.58 8.58 8.49
C VAL A 183 -3.96 7.37 7.79
N LEU A 184 -3.72 6.28 8.52
CA LEU A 184 -3.14 5.07 7.95
C LEU A 184 -4.07 4.42 6.91
N SER A 185 -5.36 4.37 7.18
CA SER A 185 -6.37 3.87 6.24
C SER A 185 -6.40 4.69 4.95
N HIS A 186 -6.37 6.03 5.05
CA HIS A 186 -6.26 6.92 3.89
C HIS A 186 -4.99 6.66 3.07
N LEU A 187 -3.89 6.29 3.71
CA LEU A 187 -2.63 5.93 3.08
C LEU A 187 -2.59 4.48 2.55
N GLY A 188 -3.69 3.74 2.68
CA GLY A 188 -3.85 2.37 2.19
C GLY A 188 -3.26 1.30 3.10
N PHE A 189 -2.91 1.62 4.36
CA PHE A 189 -2.56 0.60 5.35
C PHE A 189 -3.82 -0.11 5.86
N ARG A 190 -3.69 -1.40 6.18
CA ARG A 190 -4.75 -2.24 6.73
C ARG A 190 -4.58 -2.32 8.24
N CYS A 191 -5.41 -1.63 9.00
CA CYS A 191 -5.28 -1.49 10.44
C CYS A 191 -6.14 -2.52 11.20
N ILE A 192 -5.52 -3.24 12.12
CA ILE A 192 -6.18 -4.08 13.13
C ILE A 192 -5.99 -3.38 14.47
N VAL A 193 -7.05 -2.89 15.07
CA VAL A 193 -7.00 -2.20 16.38
C VAL A 193 -7.36 -3.18 17.48
N SER A 194 -6.65 -3.13 18.60
CA SER A 194 -6.88 -4.03 19.73
C SER A 194 -6.69 -3.31 21.07
N ASP A 195 -7.64 -3.44 21.97
CA ASP A 195 -7.59 -2.91 23.34
C ASP A 195 -8.21 -3.91 24.31
N ASP A 196 -7.86 -3.83 25.60
CA ASP A 196 -8.42 -4.68 26.66
C ASP A 196 -9.69 -4.12 27.28
N ARG A 197 -10.15 -2.96 26.81
CA ARG A 197 -11.33 -2.23 27.29
C ARG A 197 -12.38 -2.13 26.21
N GLU A 198 -13.60 -2.57 26.52
CA GLU A 198 -14.70 -2.59 25.57
C GLU A 198 -15.05 -1.19 25.02
N GLU A 199 -14.97 -0.15 25.87
CA GLU A 199 -15.25 1.23 25.47
C GLU A 199 -14.28 1.78 24.40
N PHE A 200 -13.08 1.17 24.24
CA PHE A 200 -12.07 1.53 23.24
C PHE A 200 -11.99 0.55 22.05
N THR A 201 -12.99 -0.32 21.92
CA THR A 201 -13.10 -1.25 20.79
C THR A 201 -14.38 -1.05 19.97
N LYS A 202 -14.96 0.13 20.04
CA LYS A 202 -16.17 0.47 19.29
C LYS A 202 -15.83 0.86 17.85
N PRO A 203 -16.53 0.33 16.85
CA PRO A 203 -16.28 0.64 15.43
C PRO A 203 -16.31 2.13 15.09
N GLU A 204 -17.14 2.91 15.77
CA GLU A 204 -17.31 4.33 15.53
C GLU A 204 -16.03 5.14 15.83
N LEU A 205 -15.15 4.59 16.69
CA LEU A 205 -13.88 5.24 17.06
C LEU A 205 -12.78 5.08 16.00
N PHE A 206 -12.92 4.12 15.07
CA PHE A 206 -11.85 3.77 14.14
C PHE A 206 -12.36 3.67 12.70
N PRO A 207 -12.83 4.77 12.10
CA PRO A 207 -13.26 4.76 10.71
C PRO A 207 -12.09 4.31 9.80
N GLY A 208 -12.34 3.27 9.00
CA GLY A 208 -11.35 2.69 8.09
C GLY A 208 -10.48 1.58 8.69
N ALA A 209 -10.66 1.20 9.95
CA ALA A 209 -10.06 -0.04 10.47
C ALA A 209 -10.61 -1.25 9.72
N GLU A 210 -9.73 -2.23 9.40
CA GLU A 210 -10.16 -3.50 8.82
C GLU A 210 -10.82 -4.40 9.86
N GLU A 211 -10.29 -4.34 11.08
CA GLU A 211 -10.79 -5.15 12.20
C GLU A 211 -10.53 -4.47 13.53
N ILE A 212 -11.41 -4.66 14.49
CA ILE A 212 -11.29 -4.15 15.86
C ILE A 212 -11.53 -5.33 16.81
N ARG A 213 -10.65 -5.50 17.81
CA ARG A 213 -10.67 -6.64 18.72
C ARG A 213 -10.60 -6.22 20.18
N LEU A 214 -11.50 -6.75 20.99
CA LEU A 214 -11.32 -6.79 22.45
C LEU A 214 -10.37 -7.96 22.78
N ILE A 215 -9.29 -7.71 23.50
CA ILE A 215 -8.22 -8.69 23.75
C ILE A 215 -7.84 -8.77 25.21
N ASP A 216 -7.11 -9.83 25.55
CA ASP A 216 -6.34 -9.98 26.78
C ASP A 216 -4.84 -9.88 26.43
N PHE A 217 -4.15 -8.87 26.93
CA PHE A 217 -2.70 -8.71 26.71
C PHE A 217 -1.86 -9.89 27.22
N GLY A 218 -2.38 -10.70 28.14
CA GLY A 218 -1.75 -11.94 28.57
C GLY A 218 -1.83 -13.10 27.57
N LYS A 219 -2.63 -12.96 26.49
CA LYS A 219 -2.94 -14.03 25.50
C LYS A 219 -2.69 -13.63 24.05
N LEU A 220 -1.78 -12.70 23.80
CA LEU A 220 -1.51 -12.19 22.45
C LEU A 220 -1.01 -13.28 21.49
N GLU A 221 -0.20 -14.22 21.99
CA GLU A 221 0.34 -15.34 21.19
C GLU A 221 -0.75 -16.30 20.71
N GLU A 222 -1.84 -16.45 21.48
CA GLU A 222 -2.99 -17.27 21.10
C GLU A 222 -3.95 -16.53 20.14
N THR A 223 -3.91 -15.19 20.17
CA THR A 223 -4.88 -14.33 19.47
C THR A 223 -4.40 -13.92 18.09
N PHE A 224 -3.09 -13.75 17.91
CA PHE A 224 -2.52 -13.19 16.69
C PHE A 224 -1.45 -14.08 16.06
N THR A 225 -1.53 -14.20 14.73
CA THR A 225 -0.45 -14.70 13.90
C THR A 225 0.12 -13.51 13.11
N ILE A 226 1.40 -13.22 13.34
CA ILE A 226 2.12 -12.09 12.72
C ILE A 226 3.12 -12.64 11.69
N TYR A 227 3.23 -11.95 10.57
CA TYR A 227 4.09 -12.32 9.46
C TYR A 227 5.20 -11.28 9.23
N PRO A 228 6.27 -11.61 8.47
CA PRO A 228 7.41 -10.71 8.27
C PRO A 228 7.05 -9.37 7.62
N GLU A 229 6.00 -9.32 6.84
CA GLU A 229 5.51 -8.09 6.21
C GLU A 229 4.68 -7.21 7.14
N ASP A 230 4.19 -7.75 8.27
CA ASP A 230 3.31 -7.02 9.20
C ASP A 230 4.08 -6.00 10.05
N TYR A 231 3.31 -5.03 10.57
CA TYR A 231 3.77 -3.95 11.44
C TYR A 231 3.08 -4.07 12.79
N ILE A 232 3.82 -3.89 13.87
CA ILE A 232 3.30 -3.77 15.23
C ILE A 232 3.48 -2.34 15.70
N VAL A 233 2.40 -1.72 16.16
CA VAL A 233 2.37 -0.36 16.71
C VAL A 233 1.77 -0.41 18.11
N VAL A 234 2.57 -0.09 19.12
CA VAL A 234 2.17 -0.14 20.53
C VAL A 234 1.91 1.28 21.02
N VAL A 235 0.64 1.58 21.31
CA VAL A 235 0.14 2.89 21.75
C VAL A 235 -0.79 2.74 22.96
N THR A 236 -0.49 1.75 23.82
CA THR A 236 -1.34 1.45 24.98
C THR A 236 -1.21 2.49 26.10
N ARG A 237 -2.10 2.42 27.08
CA ARG A 237 -1.95 3.18 28.31
C ARG A 237 -1.08 2.41 29.32
N GLY A 238 0.01 3.01 29.76
CA GLY A 238 0.78 2.52 30.89
C GLY A 238 1.81 1.43 30.54
N HIS A 239 2.56 1.01 31.56
CA HIS A 239 3.77 0.22 31.36
C HIS A 239 3.54 -1.30 31.21
N LEU A 240 2.42 -1.83 31.73
CA LEU A 240 2.17 -3.28 31.73
C LEU A 240 1.76 -3.74 30.33
N CYS A 241 0.69 -3.20 29.77
CA CYS A 241 0.23 -3.56 28.42
C CYS A 241 1.27 -3.27 27.33
N ASP A 242 2.05 -2.16 27.45
CA ASP A 242 3.15 -1.90 26.52
C ASP A 242 4.20 -2.99 26.58
N THR A 243 4.63 -3.40 27.80
CA THR A 243 5.64 -4.46 27.97
C THR A 243 5.14 -5.78 27.40
N ASP A 244 3.86 -6.12 27.59
CA ASP A 244 3.29 -7.37 27.08
C ASP A 244 3.20 -7.35 25.55
N ALA A 245 2.75 -6.22 24.95
CA ALA A 245 2.70 -6.05 23.52
C ALA A 245 4.10 -6.03 22.87
N GLU A 246 5.09 -5.38 23.50
CA GLU A 246 6.48 -5.34 23.02
C GLU A 246 7.13 -6.72 23.12
N ARG A 247 6.94 -7.42 24.24
CA ARG A 247 7.39 -8.81 24.42
C ARG A 247 6.81 -9.74 23.37
N PHE A 248 5.51 -9.61 23.08
CA PHE A 248 4.85 -10.35 22.02
C PHE A 248 5.50 -10.04 20.67
N GLY A 249 5.63 -8.75 20.33
CA GLY A 249 6.23 -8.32 19.08
C GLY A 249 7.63 -8.88 18.85
N LEU A 250 8.47 -8.89 19.88
CA LEU A 250 9.84 -9.41 19.82
C LEU A 250 9.92 -10.92 19.54
N LYS A 251 8.90 -11.69 19.96
CA LYS A 251 8.80 -13.13 19.68
C LYS A 251 8.26 -13.43 18.28
N THR A 252 7.75 -12.44 17.57
CA THR A 252 7.18 -12.60 16.23
C THR A 252 8.17 -12.23 15.13
N PRO A 253 7.93 -12.65 13.88
CA PRO A 253 8.75 -12.24 12.74
C PRO A 253 8.37 -10.86 12.21
N ALA A 254 7.56 -10.05 12.91
CA ALA A 254 7.11 -8.72 12.46
C ALA A 254 8.24 -7.91 11.81
N GLY A 255 7.98 -7.37 10.65
CA GLY A 255 8.96 -6.58 9.90
C GLY A 255 9.15 -5.15 10.44
N TYR A 256 8.33 -4.74 11.40
CA TYR A 256 8.45 -3.49 12.12
C TYR A 256 7.76 -3.57 13.48
N ILE A 257 8.41 -3.03 14.51
CA ILE A 257 7.84 -2.89 15.85
C ILE A 257 8.11 -1.45 16.30
N GLY A 258 7.06 -0.68 16.51
CA GLY A 258 7.15 0.71 16.97
C GLY A 258 6.37 0.91 18.26
N VAL A 259 6.97 1.59 19.23
CA VAL A 259 6.40 1.78 20.56
C VAL A 259 6.36 3.24 20.94
N VAL A 260 5.20 3.74 21.36
CA VAL A 260 5.05 5.09 21.93
C VAL A 260 5.61 5.13 23.36
N GLY A 261 6.50 6.06 23.59
CA GLY A 261 7.01 6.27 24.94
C GLY A 261 8.06 7.36 25.02
N SER A 262 8.18 7.96 26.19
CA SER A 262 9.33 8.81 26.50
C SER A 262 10.60 7.98 26.59
N ARG A 263 11.76 8.60 26.37
CA ARG A 263 13.08 7.93 26.54
C ARG A 263 13.22 7.20 27.88
N LYS A 264 12.64 7.78 28.96
CA LYS A 264 12.65 7.18 30.30
C LYS A 264 11.80 5.91 30.35
N LYS A 265 10.60 5.91 29.74
CA LYS A 265 9.70 4.75 29.65
C LYS A 265 10.34 3.65 28.81
N THR A 266 10.87 3.99 27.64
CA THR A 266 11.57 3.05 26.75
C THR A 266 12.69 2.33 27.49
N LYS A 267 13.57 3.08 28.18
CA LYS A 267 14.65 2.49 28.96
C LYS A 267 14.13 1.51 30.02
N PHE A 268 13.08 1.87 30.77
CA PHE A 268 12.51 0.99 31.78
C PHE A 268 12.01 -0.34 31.19
N VAL A 269 11.30 -0.30 30.05
CA VAL A 269 10.81 -1.51 29.38
C VAL A 269 11.98 -2.33 28.81
N THR A 270 12.95 -1.69 28.19
CA THR A 270 14.18 -2.33 27.71
C THR A 270 14.92 -3.08 28.83
N ASP A 271 15.18 -2.41 29.98
CA ASP A 271 15.87 -3.03 31.13
C ASP A 271 15.08 -4.23 31.66
N LYS A 272 13.76 -4.18 31.69
CA LYS A 272 12.88 -5.27 32.09
C LYS A 272 12.95 -6.46 31.13
N LEU A 273 12.87 -6.20 29.81
CA LEU A 273 12.94 -7.27 28.82
C LEU A 273 14.33 -7.92 28.75
N LEU A 274 15.42 -7.18 28.99
CA LEU A 274 16.76 -7.74 29.18
C LEU A 274 16.81 -8.70 30.39
N ALA A 275 16.19 -8.30 31.50
CA ALA A 275 16.10 -9.15 32.69
C ALA A 275 15.25 -10.42 32.46
N GLU A 276 14.32 -10.38 31.52
CA GLU A 276 13.52 -11.54 31.09
C GLU A 276 14.28 -12.45 30.09
N GLY A 277 15.49 -12.06 29.63
CA GLY A 277 16.36 -12.87 28.78
C GLY A 277 16.34 -12.52 27.29
N PHE A 278 15.69 -11.43 26.89
CA PHE A 278 15.84 -10.92 25.51
C PHE A 278 17.24 -10.35 25.30
N THR A 279 17.76 -10.50 24.08
CA THR A 279 19.10 -9.99 23.73
C THR A 279 19.01 -8.54 23.24
N GLU A 280 20.13 -7.81 23.31
CA GLU A 280 20.22 -6.46 22.74
C GLU A 280 19.90 -6.44 21.23
N GLU A 281 20.28 -7.49 20.47
CA GLU A 281 19.97 -7.63 19.06
C GLU A 281 18.46 -7.75 18.83
N GLN A 282 17.74 -8.52 19.67
CA GLN A 282 16.29 -8.59 19.58
C GLN A 282 15.64 -7.24 19.88
N LEU A 283 16.10 -6.56 20.93
CA LEU A 283 15.58 -5.26 21.34
C LEU A 283 15.88 -4.15 20.33
N ALA A 284 16.97 -4.27 19.56
CA ALA A 284 17.28 -3.34 18.46
C ALA A 284 16.24 -3.34 17.31
N ARG A 285 15.35 -4.35 17.28
CA ARG A 285 14.21 -4.39 16.34
C ARG A 285 13.12 -3.40 16.72
N VAL A 286 13.10 -2.88 17.94
CA VAL A 286 12.09 -1.98 18.45
C VAL A 286 12.48 -0.54 18.15
N THR A 287 11.61 0.17 17.46
CA THR A 287 11.71 1.62 17.27
C THR A 287 10.96 2.34 18.38
N ALA A 288 11.69 2.90 19.33
CA ALA A 288 11.12 3.68 20.44
C ALA A 288 11.99 4.90 20.77
N PRO A 289 11.45 6.09 20.78
CA PRO A 289 10.06 6.46 20.44
C PRO A 289 9.71 6.19 18.98
N ILE A 290 8.47 5.74 18.73
CA ILE A 290 7.90 5.59 17.39
C ILE A 290 7.67 6.98 16.75
N GLY A 291 7.79 7.06 15.44
CA GLY A 291 7.57 8.28 14.64
C GLY A 291 8.88 8.98 14.25
N ILE A 292 8.81 9.79 13.22
CA ILE A 292 9.91 10.68 12.83
C ILE A 292 9.85 11.97 13.64
N GLU A 293 10.99 12.59 13.89
CA GLU A 293 11.06 13.82 14.70
C GLU A 293 10.59 15.03 13.88
N ILE A 294 9.36 15.50 14.17
CA ILE A 294 8.73 16.65 13.51
C ILE A 294 8.27 17.72 14.52
N GLY A 295 8.65 17.57 15.81
CA GLY A 295 8.19 18.46 16.87
C GLY A 295 6.72 18.26 17.24
N SER A 296 6.18 17.04 17.06
CA SER A 296 4.78 16.71 17.36
C SER A 296 4.47 16.74 18.86
N GLU A 297 3.35 17.36 19.27
CA GLU A 297 2.89 17.49 20.65
C GLU A 297 1.51 16.86 20.85
N THR A 298 0.59 17.07 19.91
CA THR A 298 -0.79 16.57 19.99
C THR A 298 -0.93 15.13 19.45
N PRO A 299 -1.95 14.36 19.88
CA PRO A 299 -2.21 13.03 19.31
C PRO A 299 -2.31 13.02 17.78
N ALA A 300 -2.94 14.02 17.18
CA ALA A 300 -3.06 14.15 15.73
C ALA A 300 -1.68 14.36 15.05
N GLU A 301 -0.82 15.22 15.60
CA GLU A 301 0.53 15.44 15.09
C GLU A 301 1.42 14.19 15.26
N ILE A 302 1.32 13.50 16.40
CA ILE A 302 2.02 12.25 16.65
C ILE A 302 1.55 11.17 15.65
N ALA A 303 0.26 11.12 15.33
CA ALA A 303 -0.27 10.22 14.30
C ALA A 303 0.36 10.48 12.93
N ILE A 304 0.55 11.74 12.55
CA ILE A 304 1.25 12.11 11.30
C ILE A 304 2.73 11.67 11.34
N SER A 305 3.42 11.89 12.47
CA SER A 305 4.80 11.46 12.67
C SER A 305 4.95 9.94 12.50
N ILE A 306 4.07 9.16 13.12
CA ILE A 306 4.03 7.69 13.01
C ILE A 306 3.73 7.28 11.57
N ALA A 307 2.72 7.87 10.95
CA ALA A 307 2.33 7.55 9.58
C ALA A 307 3.48 7.80 8.59
N ALA A 308 4.22 8.90 8.74
CA ALA A 308 5.40 9.21 7.93
C ALA A 308 6.50 8.16 8.09
N GLN A 309 6.76 7.69 9.31
CA GLN A 309 7.73 6.61 9.55
C GLN A 309 7.28 5.29 8.92
N LEU A 310 6.00 4.93 9.02
CA LEU A 310 5.48 3.71 8.39
C LEU A 310 5.56 3.79 6.86
N ILE A 311 5.38 4.96 6.25
CA ILE A 311 5.62 5.18 4.81
C ILE A 311 7.09 4.93 4.48
N GLU A 312 8.02 5.45 5.26
CA GLU A 312 9.46 5.24 5.07
C GLU A 312 9.81 3.74 5.15
N VAL A 313 9.33 3.04 6.18
CA VAL A 313 9.54 1.59 6.34
C VAL A 313 8.98 0.82 5.16
N ARG A 314 7.74 1.13 4.72
CA ARG A 314 7.11 0.49 3.56
C ARG A 314 7.92 0.74 2.28
N SER A 315 8.47 1.93 2.12
CA SER A 315 9.27 2.25 0.91
C SER A 315 10.57 1.46 0.80
N LYS A 316 11.15 1.05 1.93
CA LYS A 316 12.38 0.23 1.99
C LYS A 316 12.13 -1.25 1.73
N LYS A 317 10.86 -1.71 1.84
CA LYS A 317 10.45 -3.10 1.54
C LYS A 317 10.10 -3.31 0.05
N ARG A 318 9.89 -2.22 -0.70
CA ARG A 318 9.59 -2.19 -2.14
C ARG A 318 10.86 -1.95 -2.95
#